data_642725772d835735e13bb6f5668febb8
#
_entry.id   642725772d835735e13bb6f5668febb8
#
_cell.length_a   1.000
_cell.length_b   1.000
_cell.length_c   1.000
_cell.angle_alpha   90.00
_cell.angle_beta   90.00
_cell.angle_gamma   90.00
#
_symmetry.space_group_name_H-M   'P 1'
#
loop_
_entity.id
_entity.type
_entity.pdbx_description
1 polymer ?
#
loop_
_entity_poly.entity_id
_entity_poly.type
_entity_poly.pdbx_seq_one_letter_code
_entity_poly.pdbx_strand_id
1 'polypeptide(L)'
;MIIAKELKSLLDNEHKFNKFTATAFKMADKDDSGFINSEELYTILYTISTDIGANPPSREDTKEIVFHLDKDRSGTISLDEFKTLIKDILRTMTEDENKMV
;
A
#
# COMPACT_ATOMS: atom_id res chain seq x y z
N MET A 1 11.09 -4.34 11.23
CA MET A 1 11.33 -4.59 9.80
C MET A 1 10.60 -5.84 9.34
N ILE A 2 9.87 -5.73 8.24
CA ILE A 2 9.15 -6.87 7.67
C ILE A 2 10.09 -7.63 6.73
N ILE A 3 10.23 -8.94 6.93
CA ILE A 3 11.02 -9.78 6.03
C ILE A 3 10.13 -10.46 5.00
N ALA A 4 10.72 -11.00 3.93
CA ALA A 4 9.96 -11.61 2.82
C ALA A 4 8.98 -12.69 3.29
N LYS A 5 9.36 -13.45 4.30
CA LYS A 5 8.52 -14.50 4.87
C LYS A 5 7.26 -13.91 5.50
N GLU A 6 7.38 -12.76 6.16
CA GLU A 6 6.25 -12.07 6.77
C GLU A 6 5.33 -11.47 5.72
N LEU A 7 5.89 -10.96 4.62
CA LEU A 7 5.10 -10.45 3.51
C LEU A 7 4.22 -11.54 2.91
N LYS A 8 4.80 -12.72 2.71
CA LYS A 8 4.06 -13.86 2.19
C LYS A 8 2.97 -14.29 3.15
N SER A 9 3.26 -14.25 4.45
CA SER A 9 2.27 -14.56 5.49
C SER A 9 1.10 -13.58 5.47
N LEU A 10 1.35 -12.30 5.19
CA LEU A 10 0.29 -11.30 5.07
C LEU A 10 -0.64 -11.63 3.90
N LEU A 11 -0.08 -12.05 2.76
CA LEU A 11 -0.89 -12.42 1.60
C LEU A 11 -1.71 -13.67 1.85
N ASP A 12 -1.16 -14.64 2.58
CA ASP A 12 -1.82 -15.90 2.86
C ASP A 12 -2.85 -15.81 3.98
N ASN A 13 -2.74 -14.79 4.84
CA ASN A 13 -3.64 -14.62 5.98
C ASN A 13 -4.44 -13.34 5.83
N GLU A 14 -5.66 -13.48 5.35
CA GLU A 14 -6.55 -12.34 5.08
C GLU A 14 -6.80 -11.49 6.31
N HIS A 15 -6.95 -12.10 7.48
CA HIS A 15 -7.18 -11.38 8.72
C HIS A 15 -6.00 -10.47 9.07
N LYS A 16 -4.79 -10.99 8.99
CA LYS A 16 -3.57 -10.21 9.23
C LYS A 16 -3.42 -9.09 8.21
N PHE A 17 -3.70 -9.39 6.95
CA PHE A 17 -3.63 -8.40 5.88
C PHE A 17 -4.61 -7.27 6.12
N ASN A 18 -5.85 -7.59 6.46
CA ASN A 18 -6.88 -6.60 6.74
C ASN A 18 -6.51 -5.72 7.93
N LYS A 19 -5.98 -6.32 8.99
CA LYS A 19 -5.55 -5.58 10.16
C LYS A 19 -4.38 -4.65 9.83
N PHE A 20 -3.41 -5.14 9.07
CA PHE A 20 -2.25 -4.35 8.67
C PHE A 20 -2.67 -3.15 7.83
N THR A 21 -3.50 -3.37 6.82
CA THR A 21 -3.94 -2.29 5.93
C THR A 21 -4.82 -1.28 6.64
N ALA A 22 -5.71 -1.74 7.52
CA ALA A 22 -6.57 -0.85 8.29
C ALA A 22 -5.74 0.05 9.21
N THR A 23 -4.74 -0.53 9.88
CA THR A 23 -3.85 0.23 10.77
C THR A 23 -3.05 1.27 9.96
N ALA A 24 -2.47 0.86 8.84
CA ALA A 24 -1.69 1.76 8.00
C ALA A 24 -2.56 2.88 7.44
N PHE A 25 -3.76 2.56 6.99
CA PHE A 25 -4.70 3.54 6.48
C PHE A 25 -5.06 4.57 7.54
N LYS A 26 -5.35 4.10 8.75
CA LYS A 26 -5.69 4.98 9.86
C LYS A 26 -4.55 5.93 10.22
N MET A 27 -3.31 5.44 10.14
CA MET A 27 -2.14 6.28 10.38
C MET A 27 -1.98 7.35 9.30
N ALA A 28 -2.34 7.02 8.06
CA ALA A 28 -2.24 7.95 6.95
C ALA A 28 -3.37 8.97 6.94
N ASP A 29 -4.58 8.53 7.32
CA ASP A 29 -5.78 9.37 7.33
C ASP A 29 -5.81 10.23 8.60
N LYS A 30 -5.06 11.32 8.59
CA LYS A 30 -4.87 12.15 9.79
C LYS A 30 -6.11 12.90 10.21
N ASP A 31 -7.00 13.21 9.28
CA ASP A 31 -8.23 13.94 9.57
C ASP A 31 -9.43 13.03 9.79
N ASP A 32 -9.19 11.70 9.76
CA ASP A 32 -10.22 10.69 9.99
C ASP A 32 -11.44 10.85 9.06
N SER A 33 -11.15 11.24 7.82
CA SER A 33 -12.20 11.45 6.81
C SER A 33 -12.70 10.14 6.17
N GLY A 34 -11.95 9.06 6.33
CA GLY A 34 -12.23 7.79 5.65
C GLY A 34 -11.60 7.69 4.28
N PHE A 35 -10.82 8.71 3.88
CA PHE A 35 -10.15 8.77 2.59
C PHE A 35 -8.75 9.35 2.77
N ILE A 36 -7.81 8.94 1.93
CA ILE A 36 -6.46 9.51 1.94
C ILE A 36 -6.18 10.15 0.57
N ASN A 37 -5.48 11.28 0.58
CA ASN A 37 -5.07 11.95 -0.64
C ASN A 37 -3.69 11.46 -1.09
N SER A 38 -3.18 12.01 -2.20
CA SER A 38 -1.89 11.55 -2.74
C SER A 38 -0.72 11.81 -1.80
N GLU A 39 -0.73 12.91 -1.05
CA GLU A 39 0.34 13.21 -0.10
C GLU A 39 0.32 12.23 1.07
N GLU A 40 -0.86 11.93 1.58
CA GLU A 40 -1.00 10.95 2.66
C GLU A 40 -0.60 9.56 2.20
N LEU A 41 -0.98 9.20 0.97
CA LEU A 41 -0.60 7.92 0.38
C LEU A 41 0.92 7.87 0.19
N TYR A 42 1.52 8.93 -0.33
CA TYR A 42 2.97 9.00 -0.50
C TYR A 42 3.69 8.74 0.82
N THR A 43 3.25 9.41 1.89
CA THR A 43 3.86 9.27 3.22
C THR A 43 3.79 7.83 3.72
N ILE A 44 2.62 7.19 3.61
CA ILE A 44 2.46 5.83 4.13
C ILE A 44 3.22 4.81 3.26
N LEU A 45 3.22 5.00 1.95
CA LEU A 45 3.98 4.11 1.06
C LEU A 45 5.48 4.25 1.29
N TYR A 46 5.96 5.46 1.55
CA TYR A 46 7.35 5.69 1.91
C TYR A 46 7.71 4.92 3.17
N THR A 47 6.87 5.02 4.20
CA THR A 47 7.09 4.33 5.47
C THR A 47 7.11 2.81 5.27
N ILE A 48 6.12 2.27 4.57
CA ILE A 48 6.03 0.82 4.33
C ILE A 48 7.24 0.34 3.52
N SER A 49 7.59 1.06 2.46
CA SER A 49 8.73 0.68 1.61
C SER A 49 10.03 0.67 2.38
N THR A 50 10.24 1.68 3.23
CA THR A 50 11.43 1.75 4.06
C THR A 50 11.50 0.56 5.02
N ASP A 51 10.37 0.21 5.63
CA ASP A 51 10.32 -0.90 6.58
C ASP A 51 10.65 -2.25 5.92
N ILE A 52 10.24 -2.45 4.69
CA ILE A 52 10.48 -3.72 3.99
C ILE A 52 11.76 -3.71 3.15
N GLY A 53 12.47 -2.58 3.14
CA GLY A 53 13.72 -2.47 2.39
C GLY A 53 13.54 -2.27 0.89
N ALA A 54 12.37 -1.81 0.46
CA ALA A 54 12.08 -1.55 -0.94
C ALA A 54 12.23 -0.06 -1.25
N ASN A 55 12.38 0.25 -2.54
CA ASN A 55 12.43 1.64 -2.98
C ASN A 55 11.03 2.24 -2.96
N PRO A 56 10.83 3.39 -2.29
CA PRO A 56 9.52 4.02 -2.29
C PRO A 56 9.20 4.64 -3.65
N PRO A 57 7.91 4.76 -3.99
CA PRO A 57 7.51 5.46 -5.21
C PRO A 57 7.80 6.96 -5.08
N SER A 58 7.97 7.63 -6.20
CA SER A 58 8.09 9.08 -6.21
C SER A 58 6.70 9.71 -5.99
N ARG A 59 6.67 11.03 -5.77
CA ARG A 59 5.39 11.72 -5.63
C ARG A 59 4.58 11.64 -6.91
N GLU A 60 5.24 11.73 -8.05
CA GLU A 60 4.56 11.60 -9.34
C GLU A 60 4.00 10.21 -9.55
N ASP A 61 4.77 9.19 -9.21
CA ASP A 61 4.29 7.80 -9.26
C ASP A 61 3.08 7.61 -8.34
N THR A 62 3.11 8.21 -7.17
CA THR A 62 2.01 8.12 -6.23
C THR A 62 0.74 8.77 -6.79
N LYS A 63 0.90 9.91 -7.45
CA LYS A 63 -0.25 10.58 -8.09
C LYS A 63 -0.87 9.71 -9.18
N GLU A 64 -0.04 9.04 -9.97
CA GLU A 64 -0.52 8.10 -10.98
C GLU A 64 -1.27 6.93 -10.35
N ILE A 65 -0.76 6.42 -9.23
CA ILE A 65 -1.41 5.34 -8.50
C ILE A 65 -2.81 5.77 -8.04
N VAL A 66 -2.90 6.96 -7.45
CA VAL A 66 -4.19 7.50 -7.02
C VAL A 66 -5.12 7.66 -8.22
N PHE A 67 -4.62 8.18 -9.32
CA PHE A 67 -5.42 8.36 -10.52
C PHE A 67 -6.02 7.04 -11.02
N HIS A 68 -5.25 5.97 -10.99
CA HIS A 68 -5.72 4.65 -11.44
C HIS A 68 -6.68 4.00 -10.46
N LEU A 69 -6.51 4.23 -9.17
CA LEU A 69 -7.36 3.63 -8.14
C LEU A 69 -8.63 4.43 -7.88
N ASP A 70 -8.57 5.74 -8.11
CA ASP A 70 -9.65 6.67 -7.79
C ASP A 70 -10.72 6.63 -8.88
N LYS A 71 -11.69 5.79 -8.69
CA LYS A 71 -12.75 5.56 -9.69
C LYS A 71 -13.68 6.76 -9.86
N ASP A 72 -13.88 7.53 -8.82
CA ASP A 72 -14.76 8.69 -8.85
C ASP A 72 -14.03 10.01 -9.09
N ARG A 73 -12.72 9.95 -9.25
CA ARG A 73 -11.85 11.10 -9.54
C ARG A 73 -11.93 12.21 -8.49
N SER A 74 -12.10 11.82 -7.25
CA SER A 74 -12.11 12.76 -6.13
C SER A 74 -10.71 13.22 -5.73
N GLY A 75 -9.68 12.52 -6.21
CA GLY A 75 -8.30 12.77 -5.80
C GLY A 75 -7.91 12.07 -4.51
N THR A 76 -8.77 11.19 -4.02
CA THR A 76 -8.56 10.44 -2.77
C THR A 76 -8.88 8.97 -3.00
N ILE A 77 -8.37 8.12 -2.09
CA ILE A 77 -8.68 6.69 -2.14
C ILE A 77 -9.27 6.23 -0.82
N SER A 78 -10.15 5.24 -0.90
CA SER A 78 -10.79 4.62 0.26
C SER A 78 -9.92 3.49 0.79
N LEU A 79 -10.34 2.92 1.93
CA LEU A 79 -9.64 1.77 2.52
C LEU A 79 -9.64 0.58 1.56
N ASP A 80 -10.74 0.30 0.87
CA ASP A 80 -10.81 -0.81 -0.08
C ASP A 80 -9.83 -0.62 -1.23
N GLU A 81 -9.74 0.59 -1.76
CA GLU A 81 -8.78 0.92 -2.82
C GLU A 81 -7.35 0.81 -2.30
N PHE A 82 -7.11 1.25 -1.07
CA PHE A 82 -5.81 1.12 -0.43
C PHE A 82 -5.42 -0.35 -0.26
N LYS A 83 -6.34 -1.20 0.18
CA LYS A 83 -6.09 -2.63 0.33
C LYS A 83 -5.69 -3.27 -1.00
N THR A 84 -6.39 -2.91 -2.07
CA THR A 84 -6.07 -3.40 -3.41
C THR A 84 -4.65 -3.02 -3.80
N LEU A 85 -4.28 -1.77 -3.55
CA LEU A 85 -2.95 -1.27 -3.86
C LEU A 85 -1.87 -2.04 -3.10
N ILE A 86 -2.04 -2.20 -1.79
CA ILE A 86 -1.05 -2.89 -0.95
C ILE A 86 -0.93 -4.35 -1.39
N LYS A 87 -2.04 -4.99 -1.69
CA LYS A 87 -2.04 -6.37 -2.15
C LYS A 87 -1.22 -6.53 -3.44
N ASP A 88 -1.41 -5.61 -4.38
CA ASP A 88 -0.67 -5.62 -5.64
C ASP A 88 0.83 -5.41 -5.41
N ILE A 89 1.19 -4.48 -4.53
CA ILE A 89 2.58 -4.22 -4.19
C ILE A 89 3.23 -5.47 -3.59
N LEU A 90 2.56 -6.10 -2.63
CA LEU A 90 3.11 -7.29 -1.97
C LEU A 90 3.24 -8.46 -2.94
N ARG A 91 2.26 -8.65 -3.82
CA ARG A 91 2.34 -9.68 -4.84
C ARG A 91 3.50 -9.47 -5.79
N THR A 92 3.69 -8.24 -6.25
CA THR A 92 4.79 -7.91 -7.14
C THR A 92 6.13 -8.22 -6.49
N MET A 93 6.28 -7.85 -5.22
CA MET A 93 7.52 -8.11 -4.49
C MET A 93 7.79 -9.60 -4.31
N THR A 94 6.77 -10.39 -4.01
CA THR A 94 6.95 -11.83 -3.82
C THR A 94 7.12 -12.57 -5.14
N GLU A 95 6.49 -12.10 -6.21
CA GLU A 95 6.60 -12.72 -7.52
C GLU A 95 7.93 -12.46 -8.20
N ASP A 96 8.57 -11.33 -7.91
CA ASP A 96 9.87 -10.99 -8.48
C ASP A 96 10.91 -12.07 -8.18
N GLU A 97 10.84 -12.71 -7.03
CA GLU A 97 11.74 -13.80 -6.69
C GLU A 97 11.53 -15.00 -7.61
N ASN A 98 10.31 -15.20 -8.09
CA ASN A 98 9.97 -16.33 -8.96
C ASN A 98 10.28 -16.04 -10.43
N LYS A 99 10.41 -14.78 -10.80
CA LYS A 99 10.71 -14.39 -12.18
C LYS A 99 12.19 -14.43 -12.51
N MET A 100 13.01 -14.67 -11.54
CA MET A 100 14.46 -14.74 -11.69
C MET A 100 14.94 -16.08 -12.23
N VAL A 101 14.15 -16.73 -12.98
CA VAL A 101 14.49 -18.03 -13.56
C VAL A 101 15.21 -17.86 -14.89
#